data_b2b6a5626bb62a2f832e2a8d57ae2505
#
_entry.id   b2b6a5626bb62a2f832e2a8d57ae2505
#
_cell.length_a   1.000
_cell.length_b   1.000
_cell.length_c   1.000
_cell.angle_alpha   90.00
_cell.angle_beta   90.00
_cell.angle_gamma   90.00
#
_symmetry.space_group_name_H-M   'P 1'
#
loop_
_entity.id
_entity.type
_entity.pdbx_description
1 polymer ?
#
loop_
_entity_poly.entity_id
_entity_poly.type
_entity_poly.pdbx_seq_one_letter_code
_entity_poly.pdbx_strand_id
1 'polypeptide(L)' 'MVYFTEIKPTEHYTKEHEKEVPWHKVIEIILTTKNPRKGQNKFEIKKDSYYILFEIKNNILYVINAKRTRR' A
#
# COMPACT_ATOMS: atom_id res chain seq x y z
N MET A 1 -14.18 3.87 -5.55
CA MET A 1 -13.86 2.62 -4.90
C MET A 1 -12.74 1.91 -5.63
N VAL A 2 -11.84 1.31 -4.89
CA VAL A 2 -10.70 0.63 -5.47
C VAL A 2 -11.04 -0.85 -5.66
N TYR A 3 -10.73 -1.38 -6.83
CA TYR A 3 -11.00 -2.78 -7.12
C TYR A 3 -9.74 -3.51 -7.56
N PHE A 4 -9.51 -4.67 -6.99
CA PHE A 4 -8.39 -5.51 -7.37
C PHE A 4 -8.68 -6.95 -6.97
N THR A 5 -8.00 -7.89 -7.65
CA THR A 5 -8.19 -9.31 -7.37
C THR A 5 -6.98 -9.93 -6.70
N GLU A 6 -5.84 -9.26 -6.73
CA GLU A 6 -4.62 -9.75 -6.12
C GLU A 6 -3.84 -8.61 -5.52
N ILE A 7 -3.03 -8.91 -4.51
CA ILE A 7 -2.11 -7.94 -3.91
C ILE A 7 -0.72 -8.52 -4.00
N LYS A 8 0.22 -7.75 -4.55
CA LYS A 8 1.60 -8.18 -4.67
C LYS A 8 2.55 -7.09 -4.23
N PRO A 9 3.67 -7.44 -3.61
CA PRO A 9 4.70 -6.44 -3.30
C PRO A 9 5.56 -6.18 -4.54
N THR A 10 6.09 -4.97 -4.65
CA THR A 10 7.07 -4.70 -5.68
C THR A 10 8.44 -4.95 -5.09
N GLU A 11 9.44 -5.03 -5.96
CA GLU A 11 10.80 -5.20 -5.51
C GLU A 11 11.24 -4.04 -4.63
N HIS A 12 10.83 -2.84 -4.98
CA HIS A 12 11.18 -1.67 -4.18
C HIS A 12 10.67 -1.81 -2.75
N TYR A 13 9.41 -2.23 -2.59
CA TYR A 13 8.87 -2.41 -1.26
C TYR A 13 9.65 -3.51 -0.50
N THR A 14 9.88 -4.62 -1.16
CA THR A 14 10.53 -5.74 -0.51
C THR A 14 11.93 -5.39 -0.03
N LYS A 15 12.68 -4.68 -0.86
CA LYS A 15 14.04 -4.32 -0.49
C LYS A 15 14.13 -3.19 0.52
N GLU A 16 13.28 -2.18 0.37
CA GLU A 16 13.45 -0.94 1.12
C GLU A 16 12.51 -0.80 2.30
N HIS A 17 11.37 -1.43 2.27
CA HIS A 17 10.32 -1.09 3.23
C HIS A 17 9.77 -2.26 4.06
N GLU A 18 10.03 -3.48 3.66
CA GLU A 18 9.44 -4.62 4.34
C GLU A 18 9.82 -4.69 5.81
N LYS A 19 11.04 -4.30 6.14
CA LYS A 19 11.49 -4.33 7.52
C LYS A 19 10.74 -3.33 8.39
N GLU A 20 10.40 -2.20 7.80
CA GLU A 20 9.73 -1.15 8.54
C GLU A 20 8.25 -1.45 8.71
N VAL A 21 7.60 -1.92 7.64
CA VAL A 21 6.19 -2.25 7.68
C VAL A 21 6.02 -3.65 7.10
N PRO A 22 5.79 -4.66 7.95
CA PRO A 22 5.69 -6.04 7.48
C PRO A 22 4.54 -6.24 6.50
N TRP A 23 4.67 -7.25 5.66
CA TRP A 23 3.68 -7.49 4.60
C TRP A 23 2.27 -7.70 5.14
N HIS A 24 2.13 -8.46 6.23
CA HIS A 24 0.80 -8.70 6.77
C HIS A 24 0.13 -7.41 7.26
N LYS A 25 0.95 -6.47 7.73
CA LYS A 25 0.40 -5.20 8.19
C LYS A 25 -0.05 -4.35 7.01
N VAL A 26 0.73 -4.39 5.93
CA VAL A 26 0.36 -3.68 4.70
C VAL A 26 -0.98 -4.18 4.19
N ILE A 27 -1.15 -5.49 4.14
CA ILE A 27 -2.40 -6.09 3.66
C ILE A 27 -3.56 -5.67 4.56
N GLU A 28 -3.35 -5.72 5.86
CA GLU A 28 -4.39 -5.33 6.81
C GLU A 28 -4.83 -3.89 6.57
N ILE A 29 -3.88 -2.98 6.41
CA ILE A 29 -4.20 -1.58 6.22
C ILE A 29 -4.96 -1.37 4.92
N ILE A 30 -4.53 -2.02 3.85
CA ILE A 30 -5.19 -1.88 2.56
C ILE A 30 -6.62 -2.39 2.61
N LEU A 31 -6.82 -3.55 3.22
CA LEU A 31 -8.14 -4.16 3.25
C LEU A 31 -9.11 -3.42 4.17
N THR A 32 -8.61 -2.69 5.15
CA THR A 32 -9.47 -1.98 6.07
C THR A 32 -9.68 -0.51 5.69
N THR A 33 -9.02 -0.04 4.64
CA THR A 33 -9.17 1.35 4.20
C THR A 33 -10.22 1.41 3.10
N LYS A 34 -11.24 2.20 3.29
CA LYS A 34 -12.33 2.28 2.33
C LYS A 34 -12.02 3.20 1.15
N ASN A 35 -11.42 4.34 1.42
CA ASN A 35 -11.21 5.34 0.38
C ASN A 35 -9.77 5.81 0.33
N PRO A 36 -8.89 5.03 -0.30
CA PRO A 36 -7.51 5.51 -0.46
C PRO A 36 -7.49 6.76 -1.34
N ARG A 37 -6.56 7.63 -1.06
CA ARG A 37 -6.44 8.85 -1.83
C ARG A 37 -5.80 8.53 -3.17
N LYS A 38 -6.45 8.96 -4.24
CA LYS A 38 -5.93 8.70 -5.57
C LYS A 38 -5.09 9.87 -6.07
N GLY A 39 -3.85 9.57 -6.48
CA GLY A 39 -3.01 10.52 -7.19
C GLY A 39 -3.23 10.35 -8.69
N GLN A 40 -2.17 10.52 -9.48
CA GLN A 40 -2.29 10.36 -10.91
C GLN A 40 -2.52 8.91 -11.28
N ASN A 41 -1.51 8.07 -11.05
CA ASN A 41 -1.62 6.66 -11.34
C ASN A 41 -1.47 5.81 -10.11
N LYS A 42 -1.38 6.44 -8.95
CA LYS A 42 -1.08 5.74 -7.72
C LYS A 42 -2.08 6.13 -6.64
N PHE A 43 -2.18 5.29 -5.66
CA PHE A 43 -3.06 5.51 -4.53
C PHE A 43 -2.23 5.63 -3.26
N GLU A 44 -2.71 6.44 -2.33
CA GLU A 44 -2.05 6.63 -1.04
C GLU A 44 -3.00 6.31 0.09
N ILE A 45 -2.47 5.72 1.14
CA ILE A 45 -3.21 5.51 2.37
C ILE A 45 -2.39 6.06 3.52
N LYS A 46 -3.00 6.90 4.33
CA LYS A 46 -2.39 7.38 5.57
C LYS A 46 -3.31 6.97 6.69
N LYS A 47 -2.89 6.02 7.49
CA LYS A 47 -3.76 5.48 8.52
C LYS A 47 -2.93 4.93 9.67
N ASP A 48 -3.33 5.24 10.90
CA ASP A 48 -2.70 4.68 12.09
C ASP A 48 -1.18 4.84 12.09
N SER A 49 -0.71 6.00 11.67
CA SER A 49 0.72 6.30 11.62
C SER A 49 1.46 5.47 10.58
N TYR A 50 0.76 5.02 9.56
CA TYR A 50 1.37 4.31 8.44
C TYR A 50 1.08 5.04 7.14
N TYR A 51 1.99 4.93 6.21
CA TYR A 51 1.85 5.49 4.87
C TYR A 51 2.07 4.37 3.87
N ILE A 52 1.11 4.13 3.00
CA ILE A 52 1.21 3.08 1.98
C ILE A 52 0.98 3.72 0.62
N LEU A 53 1.88 3.42 -0.31
CA LEU A 53 1.74 3.87 -1.68
C LEU A 53 1.61 2.64 -2.56
N PHE A 54 0.59 2.58 -3.39
CA PHE A 54 0.39 1.44 -4.27
C PHE A 54 -0.23 1.87 -5.58
N GLU A 55 -0.18 1.01 -6.57
CA GLU A 55 -0.84 1.25 -7.83
C GLU A 55 -1.57 -0.02 -8.24
N ILE A 56 -2.56 0.14 -9.12
CA ILE A 56 -3.34 -1.00 -9.60
C ILE A 56 -3.16 -1.09 -11.10
N LYS A 57 -2.78 -2.28 -11.57
CA LYS A 57 -2.62 -2.59 -12.97
C LYS A 57 -3.24 -3.92 -13.24
N ASN A 58 -4.10 -4.00 -14.25
CA ASN A 58 -4.74 -5.26 -14.61
C ASN A 58 -5.39 -5.92 -13.41
N ASN A 59 -6.03 -5.11 -12.57
CA ASN A 59 -6.72 -5.59 -11.37
C ASN A 59 -5.78 -6.20 -10.33
N ILE A 60 -4.48 -5.93 -10.43
CA ILE A 60 -3.52 -6.37 -9.44
C ILE A 60 -3.00 -5.14 -8.71
N LEU A 61 -3.05 -5.19 -7.39
CA LEU A 61 -2.55 -4.09 -6.57
C LEU A 61 -1.08 -4.34 -6.27
N TYR A 62 -0.23 -3.39 -6.65
CA TYR A 62 1.21 -3.49 -6.41
C TYR A 62 1.61 -2.48 -5.35
N VAL A 63 2.15 -2.96 -4.25
CA VAL A 63 2.61 -2.08 -3.17
C VAL A 63 4.00 -1.56 -3.51
N ILE A 64 4.13 -0.24 -3.64
CA ILE A 64 5.38 0.39 -4.03
C ILE A 64 6.16 0.84 -2.81
N ASN A 65 5.47 1.41 -1.83
CA ASN A 65 6.12 2.04 -0.71
C ASN A 65 5.28 1.82 0.53
N ALA A 66 5.91 1.66 1.66
CA ALA A 66 5.20 1.52 2.93
C ALA A 66 6.15 1.97 4.03
N LYS A 67 5.70 2.88 4.87
CA LYS A 67 6.54 3.35 5.95
C LYS A 67 5.70 3.83 7.12
N ARG A 68 6.33 3.98 8.27
CA ARG A 68 5.66 4.52 9.43
C ARG A 68 5.84 6.02 9.41
N THR A 69 4.76 6.74 9.70
CA THR A 69 4.84 8.18 9.84
C THR A 69 4.80 8.47 11.33
N ARG A 70 5.79 9.19 11.84
CA ARG A 70 5.74 9.49 13.23
C ARG A 70 5.01 10.70 13.42
N ARG A 71 4.49 10.86 14.39
CA ARG A 71 3.86 11.97 14.63
C ARG A 71 4.11 12.59 15.39
#